data_a7a6edbcede744cc1a2272d780c049b7
#
_entry.id   a7a6edbcede744cc1a2272d780c049b7
#
_cell.length_a   1.000
_cell.length_b   1.000
_cell.length_c   1.000
_cell.angle_alpha   90.00
_cell.angle_beta   90.00
_cell.angle_gamma   90.00
#
_symmetry.space_group_name_H-M   'P 1'
#
loop_
_entity.id
_entity.type
_entity.pdbx_description
1 polymer ?
#
loop_
_entity_poly.entity_id
_entity_poly.type
_entity_poly.pdbx_seq_one_letter_code
_entity_poly.pdbx_strand_id
1 'polypeptide(L)'
;MVAQPKVRTSARLPRGALDRETVVAAALDIADREGLGGVTMARVAEALGGSPMSLYRHLSDKQELLDAVADLAVSEIPAIVQDGRPWRVRLEEFALEVRRCALRHPALVEIVLATYVRGPAAASVGLDMIALLHEAGFDEDSSIRGFMALRNHIIGALAWEVSRFRGGGEEFAREVADNFVHEDTPADSPIRRLGDVVSEDPERQYMFGISHLLDGFEAELRR
;
A
#
# COMPACT_ATOMS: atom_id res chain seq x y z
N MET A 1 -14.31 -12.02 17.97
CA MET A 1 -14.99 -12.86 16.98
C MET A 1 -15.75 -11.92 16.06
N VAL A 2 -15.05 -11.38 15.04
CA VAL A 2 -15.61 -10.39 14.10
C VAL A 2 -16.24 -11.19 12.96
N ALA A 3 -17.52 -10.95 12.70
CA ALA A 3 -18.29 -11.64 11.68
C ALA A 3 -17.77 -11.26 10.29
N GLN A 4 -17.30 -12.25 9.54
CA GLN A 4 -16.98 -12.09 8.11
C GLN A 4 -18.27 -11.81 7.32
N PRO A 5 -18.28 -10.82 6.41
CA PRO A 5 -19.41 -10.61 5.53
C PRO A 5 -19.54 -11.77 4.56
N LYS A 6 -20.72 -12.37 4.51
CA LYS A 6 -21.07 -13.46 3.60
C LYS A 6 -20.92 -13.01 2.13
N VAL A 7 -20.01 -13.69 1.44
CA VAL A 7 -19.83 -13.60 -0.02
C VAL A 7 -21.16 -13.86 -0.71
N ARG A 8 -21.68 -12.86 -1.44
CA ARG A 8 -22.82 -13.03 -2.33
C ARG A 8 -22.36 -13.80 -3.56
N THR A 9 -22.87 -15.01 -3.67
CA THR A 9 -22.72 -15.92 -4.80
C THR A 9 -23.00 -15.18 -6.13
N SER A 10 -22.12 -15.41 -7.11
CA SER A 10 -22.18 -15.00 -8.52
C SER A 10 -23.60 -14.96 -9.10
N ALA A 11 -24.27 -13.83 -9.00
CA ALA A 11 -25.43 -13.54 -9.82
C ALA A 11 -24.91 -12.92 -11.13
N ARG A 12 -25.16 -13.62 -12.24
CA ARG A 12 -24.86 -13.13 -13.60
C ARG A 12 -25.44 -11.72 -13.76
N LEU A 13 -24.61 -10.72 -13.98
CA LEU A 13 -25.05 -9.34 -14.14
C LEU A 13 -26.06 -9.23 -15.29
N PRO A 14 -27.10 -8.41 -15.18
CA PRO A 14 -28.04 -8.13 -16.28
C PRO A 14 -27.28 -7.64 -17.52
N ARG A 15 -27.73 -8.02 -18.72
CA ARG A 15 -27.16 -7.51 -19.97
C ARG A 15 -27.27 -5.99 -19.98
N GLY A 16 -26.14 -5.29 -19.99
CA GLY A 16 -26.04 -3.83 -19.98
C GLY A 16 -25.54 -3.21 -18.66
N ALA A 17 -25.33 -4.00 -17.60
CA ALA A 17 -24.83 -3.54 -16.30
C ALA A 17 -23.29 -3.60 -16.18
N LEU A 18 -22.57 -3.85 -17.28
CA LEU A 18 -21.12 -3.83 -17.29
C LEU A 18 -20.66 -2.40 -17.56
N ASP A 19 -20.18 -1.74 -16.52
CA ASP A 19 -19.49 -0.45 -16.59
C ASP A 19 -18.03 -0.58 -16.13
N ARG A 20 -17.26 0.48 -16.29
CA ARG A 20 -15.85 0.51 -15.93
C ARG A 20 -15.64 0.27 -14.42
N GLU A 21 -16.47 0.84 -13.58
CA GLU A 21 -16.40 0.72 -12.11
C GLU A 21 -16.59 -0.72 -11.66
N THR A 22 -17.62 -1.40 -12.19
CA THR A 22 -17.89 -2.83 -11.91
C THR A 22 -16.70 -3.72 -12.33
N VAL A 23 -16.09 -3.43 -13.49
CA VAL A 23 -14.92 -4.19 -13.98
C VAL A 23 -13.73 -4.00 -13.05
N VAL A 24 -13.44 -2.77 -12.66
CA VAL A 24 -12.31 -2.44 -11.78
C VAL A 24 -12.51 -3.02 -10.38
N ALA A 25 -13.72 -2.92 -9.82
CA ALA A 25 -14.05 -3.51 -8.52
C ALA A 25 -13.89 -5.04 -8.51
N ALA A 26 -14.34 -5.72 -9.56
CA ALA A 26 -14.16 -7.17 -9.69
C ALA A 26 -12.66 -7.55 -9.82
N ALA A 27 -11.87 -6.74 -10.53
CA ALA A 27 -10.45 -6.96 -10.67
C ALA A 27 -9.69 -6.73 -9.34
N LEU A 28 -10.09 -5.74 -8.53
CA LEU A 28 -9.54 -5.51 -7.20
C LEU A 28 -9.83 -6.70 -6.27
N ASP A 29 -11.07 -7.20 -6.25
CA ASP A 29 -11.44 -8.38 -5.48
C ASP A 29 -10.65 -9.66 -5.90
N ILE A 30 -10.37 -9.82 -7.19
CA ILE A 30 -9.50 -10.91 -7.68
C ILE A 30 -8.06 -10.67 -7.22
N ALA A 31 -7.55 -9.44 -7.33
CA ALA A 31 -6.19 -9.09 -6.92
C ALA A 31 -5.95 -9.39 -5.43
N ASP A 32 -6.92 -9.05 -4.57
CA ASP A 32 -6.81 -9.26 -3.12
C ASP A 32 -6.86 -10.75 -2.75
N ARG A 33 -7.62 -11.56 -3.49
CA ARG A 33 -7.75 -13.00 -3.21
C ARG A 33 -6.68 -13.87 -3.87
N GLU A 34 -6.34 -13.57 -5.10
CA GLU A 34 -5.52 -14.43 -5.97
C GLU A 34 -4.12 -13.82 -6.23
N GLY A 35 -3.87 -12.59 -5.76
CA GLY A 35 -2.68 -11.79 -6.07
C GLY A 35 -2.73 -11.18 -7.47
N LEU A 36 -1.75 -10.33 -7.77
CA LEU A 36 -1.66 -9.64 -9.06
C LEU A 36 -1.58 -10.58 -10.27
N GLY A 37 -0.99 -11.77 -10.09
CA GLY A 37 -0.92 -12.80 -11.13
C GLY A 37 -2.28 -13.33 -11.56
N GLY A 38 -3.28 -13.33 -10.66
CA GLY A 38 -4.67 -13.73 -10.94
C GLY A 38 -5.44 -12.74 -11.80
N VAL A 39 -5.01 -11.46 -11.85
CA VAL A 39 -5.70 -10.41 -12.61
C VAL A 39 -5.38 -10.54 -14.08
N THR A 40 -6.30 -11.15 -14.82
CA THR A 40 -6.27 -11.23 -16.29
C THR A 40 -7.61 -10.80 -16.87
N MET A 41 -7.60 -10.26 -18.11
CA MET A 41 -8.86 -9.87 -18.79
C MET A 41 -9.85 -11.06 -18.87
N ALA A 42 -9.34 -12.28 -19.07
CA ALA A 42 -10.16 -13.48 -19.11
C ALA A 42 -10.78 -13.79 -17.73
N ARG A 43 -9.98 -13.74 -16.66
CA ARG A 43 -10.42 -14.06 -15.29
C ARG A 43 -11.45 -13.05 -14.77
N VAL A 44 -11.25 -11.75 -15.05
CA VAL A 44 -12.19 -10.69 -14.69
C VAL A 44 -13.50 -10.85 -15.48
N ALA A 45 -13.42 -11.13 -16.79
CA ALA A 45 -14.59 -11.39 -17.61
C ALA A 45 -15.41 -12.62 -17.11
N GLU A 46 -14.72 -13.69 -16.75
CA GLU A 46 -15.33 -14.89 -16.16
C GLU A 46 -16.06 -14.55 -14.86
N ALA A 47 -15.42 -13.82 -13.95
CA ALA A 47 -16.01 -13.41 -12.67
C ALA A 47 -17.31 -12.59 -12.86
N LEU A 48 -17.37 -11.80 -13.93
CA LEU A 48 -18.54 -10.98 -14.29
C LEU A 48 -19.54 -11.69 -15.19
N GLY A 49 -19.30 -12.97 -15.55
CA GLY A 49 -20.16 -13.76 -16.46
C GLY A 49 -20.19 -13.20 -17.89
N GLY A 50 -19.16 -12.49 -18.30
CA GLY A 50 -19.00 -11.85 -19.60
C GLY A 50 -17.91 -12.50 -20.47
N SER A 51 -17.50 -11.79 -21.53
CA SER A 51 -16.37 -12.17 -22.38
C SER A 51 -15.26 -11.12 -22.27
N PRO A 52 -13.97 -11.49 -22.50
CA PRO A 52 -12.89 -10.51 -22.52
C PRO A 52 -13.13 -9.35 -23.49
N MET A 53 -13.75 -9.60 -24.62
CA MET A 53 -14.10 -8.58 -25.60
C MET A 53 -15.06 -7.52 -25.05
N SER A 54 -15.90 -7.89 -24.07
CA SER A 54 -16.80 -6.92 -23.43
C SER A 54 -16.06 -5.96 -22.51
N LEU A 55 -14.94 -6.39 -21.92
CA LEU A 55 -14.11 -5.54 -21.07
C LEU A 55 -13.31 -4.51 -21.88
N TYR A 56 -12.83 -4.92 -23.07
CA TYR A 56 -12.06 -4.01 -23.96
C TYR A 56 -12.87 -2.80 -24.48
N ARG A 57 -14.17 -2.75 -24.24
CA ARG A 57 -15.00 -1.57 -24.49
C ARG A 57 -14.86 -0.50 -23.40
N HIS A 58 -14.38 -0.90 -22.23
CA HIS A 58 -14.24 -0.04 -21.04
C HIS A 58 -12.80 0.24 -20.64
N LEU A 59 -11.87 -0.62 -21.08
CA LEU A 59 -10.43 -0.56 -20.76
C LEU A 59 -9.64 -0.99 -21.99
N SER A 60 -8.63 -0.22 -22.38
CA SER A 60 -7.84 -0.47 -23.58
C SER A 60 -6.95 -1.71 -23.47
N ASP A 61 -6.41 -1.95 -22.28
CA ASP A 61 -5.48 -3.06 -22.02
C ASP A 61 -5.42 -3.43 -20.53
N LYS A 62 -4.56 -4.42 -20.22
CA LYS A 62 -4.33 -4.87 -18.83
C LYS A 62 -3.67 -3.77 -17.98
N GLN A 63 -2.82 -2.94 -18.54
CA GLN A 63 -2.13 -1.89 -17.77
C GLN A 63 -3.12 -0.83 -17.30
N GLU A 64 -4.02 -0.39 -18.16
CA GLU A 64 -5.11 0.52 -17.77
C GLU A 64 -6.00 -0.09 -16.67
N LEU A 65 -6.28 -1.39 -16.75
CA LEU A 65 -7.02 -2.08 -15.69
C LEU A 65 -6.23 -2.04 -14.36
N LEU A 66 -4.93 -2.33 -14.36
CA LEU A 66 -4.12 -2.31 -13.15
C LEU A 66 -3.97 -0.91 -12.57
N ASP A 67 -3.79 0.10 -13.41
CA ASP A 67 -3.75 1.51 -12.99
C ASP A 67 -5.08 1.90 -12.30
N ALA A 68 -6.22 1.49 -12.89
CA ALA A 68 -7.54 1.76 -12.32
C ALA A 68 -7.81 0.98 -11.02
N VAL A 69 -7.34 -0.25 -10.90
CA VAL A 69 -7.41 -1.06 -9.67
C VAL A 69 -6.61 -0.40 -8.54
N ALA A 70 -5.39 0.04 -8.84
CA ALA A 70 -4.57 0.74 -7.86
C ALA A 70 -5.18 2.09 -7.44
N ASP A 71 -5.71 2.86 -8.39
CA ASP A 71 -6.35 4.15 -8.10
C ASP A 71 -7.63 3.97 -7.25
N LEU A 72 -8.42 2.92 -7.54
CA LEU A 72 -9.58 2.57 -6.71
C LEU A 72 -9.15 2.21 -5.28
N ALA A 73 -8.15 1.36 -5.09
CA ALA A 73 -7.66 1.02 -3.76
C ALA A 73 -7.11 2.25 -3.02
N VAL A 74 -6.34 3.11 -3.70
CA VAL A 74 -5.81 4.35 -3.13
C VAL A 74 -6.93 5.33 -2.77
N SER A 75 -8.05 5.34 -3.49
CA SER A 75 -9.19 6.21 -3.19
C SER A 75 -9.87 5.91 -1.84
N GLU A 76 -9.61 4.74 -1.25
CA GLU A 76 -10.06 4.40 0.10
C GLU A 76 -9.21 5.06 1.21
N ILE A 77 -8.05 5.62 0.88
CA ILE A 77 -7.23 6.37 1.84
C ILE A 77 -7.90 7.73 2.08
N PRO A 78 -8.28 8.04 3.32
CA PRO A 78 -8.84 9.36 3.63
C PRO A 78 -7.86 10.47 3.27
N ALA A 79 -8.38 11.58 2.74
CA ALA A 79 -7.56 12.77 2.51
C ALA A 79 -6.95 13.28 3.83
N ILE A 80 -5.81 13.95 3.74
CA ILE A 80 -5.18 14.57 4.91
C ILE A 80 -6.11 15.66 5.45
N VAL A 81 -6.55 15.49 6.70
CA VAL A 81 -7.51 16.41 7.32
C VAL A 81 -6.89 17.78 7.54
N GLN A 82 -7.56 18.84 7.08
CA GLN A 82 -7.15 20.25 7.23
C GLN A 82 -7.84 20.87 8.45
N ASP A 83 -7.42 20.48 9.66
CA ASP A 83 -8.07 20.84 10.94
C ASP A 83 -7.20 21.72 11.85
N GLY A 84 -6.07 22.21 11.33
CA GLY A 84 -5.16 23.09 12.08
C GLY A 84 -4.28 22.39 13.12
N ARG A 85 -4.36 21.05 13.25
CA ARG A 85 -3.43 20.30 14.10
C ARG A 85 -2.01 20.35 13.51
N PRO A 86 -0.97 20.11 14.33
CA PRO A 86 0.41 20.07 13.85
C PRO A 86 0.56 19.14 12.63
N TRP A 87 1.29 19.61 11.63
CA TRP A 87 1.52 18.86 10.38
C TRP A 87 2.04 17.44 10.62
N ARG A 88 2.91 17.26 11.63
CA ARG A 88 3.47 15.96 12.02
C ARG A 88 2.35 14.98 12.41
N VAL A 89 1.44 15.38 13.27
CA VAL A 89 0.33 14.53 13.75
C VAL A 89 -0.54 14.10 12.57
N ARG A 90 -0.87 15.04 11.69
CA ARG A 90 -1.67 14.78 10.48
C ARG A 90 -0.98 13.79 9.54
N LEU A 91 0.35 13.89 9.41
CA LEU A 91 1.12 13.01 8.56
C LEU A 91 1.30 11.60 9.15
N GLU A 92 1.48 11.48 10.47
CA GLU A 92 1.52 10.20 11.18
C GLU A 92 0.18 9.45 11.07
N GLU A 93 -0.94 10.13 11.27
CA GLU A 93 -2.27 9.56 11.07
C GLU A 93 -2.50 9.11 9.62
N PHE A 94 -2.11 9.95 8.66
CA PHE A 94 -2.20 9.62 7.24
C PHE A 94 -1.36 8.39 6.89
N ALA A 95 -0.13 8.28 7.39
CA ALA A 95 0.73 7.12 7.18
C ALA A 95 0.08 5.83 7.70
N LEU A 96 -0.60 5.88 8.85
CA LEU A 96 -1.37 4.75 9.39
C LEU A 96 -2.55 4.36 8.49
N GLU A 97 -3.26 5.33 7.90
CA GLU A 97 -4.34 5.05 6.95
C GLU A 97 -3.80 4.40 5.66
N VAL A 98 -2.67 4.87 5.15
CA VAL A 98 -1.98 4.24 4.01
C VAL A 98 -1.64 2.78 4.32
N ARG A 99 -1.09 2.52 5.50
CA ARG A 99 -0.80 1.15 5.95
C ARG A 99 -2.06 0.29 6.02
N ARG A 100 -3.14 0.80 6.62
CA ARG A 100 -4.43 0.09 6.71
C ARG A 100 -4.98 -0.25 5.32
N CYS A 101 -4.90 0.68 4.37
CA CYS A 101 -5.29 0.45 2.99
C CYS A 101 -4.44 -0.65 2.35
N ALA A 102 -3.11 -0.60 2.46
CA ALA A 102 -2.21 -1.60 1.91
C ALA A 102 -2.43 -3.00 2.49
N LEU A 103 -2.79 -3.11 3.78
CA LEU A 103 -3.10 -4.39 4.41
C LEU A 103 -4.48 -4.94 3.99
N ARG A 104 -5.44 -4.07 3.65
CA ARG A 104 -6.70 -4.51 3.03
C ARG A 104 -6.49 -4.95 1.58
N HIS A 105 -5.61 -4.27 0.85
CA HIS A 105 -5.33 -4.46 -0.56
C HIS A 105 -3.85 -4.79 -0.80
N PRO A 106 -3.39 -6.02 -0.43
CA PRO A 106 -1.97 -6.39 -0.57
C PRO A 106 -1.47 -6.30 -2.02
N ALA A 107 -2.34 -6.52 -3.00
CA ALA A 107 -2.01 -6.39 -4.41
C ALA A 107 -1.64 -4.95 -4.81
N LEU A 108 -2.13 -3.93 -4.09
CA LEU A 108 -1.76 -2.53 -4.32
C LEU A 108 -0.25 -2.33 -4.22
N VAL A 109 0.37 -2.94 -3.18
CA VAL A 109 1.82 -2.83 -2.97
C VAL A 109 2.59 -3.43 -4.16
N GLU A 110 2.15 -4.58 -4.67
CA GLU A 110 2.76 -5.21 -5.85
C GLU A 110 2.62 -4.32 -7.10
N ILE A 111 1.44 -3.72 -7.30
CA ILE A 111 1.21 -2.81 -8.44
C ILE A 111 2.12 -1.59 -8.33
N VAL A 112 2.19 -0.96 -7.15
CA VAL A 112 3.02 0.25 -6.91
C VAL A 112 4.52 -0.03 -7.09
N LEU A 113 4.98 -1.24 -6.78
CA LEU A 113 6.37 -1.67 -7.01
C LEU A 113 6.65 -1.98 -8.49
N ALA A 114 5.67 -2.54 -9.20
CA ALA A 114 5.83 -2.95 -10.58
C ALA A 114 5.69 -1.80 -11.59
N THR A 115 4.93 -0.74 -11.25
CA THR A 115 4.61 0.35 -12.17
C THR A 115 4.37 1.66 -11.41
N TYR A 116 4.44 2.76 -12.16
CA TYR A 116 4.02 4.06 -11.64
C TYR A 116 2.49 4.15 -11.72
N VAL A 117 1.83 4.14 -10.55
CA VAL A 117 0.36 4.24 -10.47
C VAL A 117 -0.11 5.58 -11.03
N ARG A 118 -1.03 5.51 -11.97
CA ARG A 118 -1.63 6.67 -12.64
C ARG A 118 -3.10 6.74 -12.26
N GLY A 119 -3.53 7.90 -11.80
CA GLY A 119 -4.93 8.12 -11.47
C GLY A 119 -5.12 9.35 -10.60
N PRO A 120 -6.35 9.87 -10.53
CA PRO A 120 -6.65 11.06 -9.75
C PRO A 120 -6.47 10.86 -8.24
N ALA A 121 -6.79 9.69 -7.69
CA ALA A 121 -6.61 9.41 -6.26
C ALA A 121 -5.12 9.34 -5.89
N ALA A 122 -4.31 8.64 -6.69
CA ALA A 122 -2.87 8.57 -6.47
C ALA A 122 -2.19 9.95 -6.59
N ALA A 123 -2.63 10.77 -7.55
CA ALA A 123 -2.14 12.14 -7.70
C ALA A 123 -2.53 13.02 -6.50
N SER A 124 -3.79 12.92 -6.02
CA SER A 124 -4.27 13.66 -4.85
C SER A 124 -3.45 13.37 -3.60
N VAL A 125 -3.17 12.09 -3.31
CA VAL A 125 -2.32 11.69 -2.17
C VAL A 125 -0.94 12.37 -2.22
N GLY A 126 -0.30 12.39 -3.38
CA GLY A 126 1.01 13.05 -3.53
C GLY A 126 0.93 14.56 -3.32
N LEU A 127 -0.08 15.21 -3.92
CA LEU A 127 -0.30 16.65 -3.79
C LEU A 127 -0.62 17.06 -2.37
N ASP A 128 -1.46 16.31 -1.66
CA ASP A 128 -1.82 16.59 -0.27
C ASP A 128 -0.61 16.50 0.65
N MET A 129 0.27 15.51 0.46
CA MET A 129 1.50 15.38 1.24
C MET A 129 2.48 16.54 0.97
N ILE A 130 2.68 16.90 -0.30
CA ILE A 130 3.55 18.04 -0.68
C ILE A 130 2.98 19.34 -0.10
N ALA A 131 1.68 19.57 -0.23
CA ALA A 131 1.02 20.76 0.31
C ALA A 131 1.15 20.84 1.83
N LEU A 132 1.01 19.73 2.55
CA LEU A 132 1.19 19.66 4.01
C LEU A 132 2.62 20.02 4.43
N LEU A 133 3.63 19.50 3.73
CA LEU A 133 5.03 19.84 4.00
C LEU A 133 5.32 21.32 3.69
N HIS A 134 4.74 21.87 2.62
CA HIS A 134 4.86 23.28 2.31
C HIS A 134 4.19 24.18 3.37
N GLU A 135 3.00 23.80 3.85
CA GLU A 135 2.31 24.45 4.99
C GLU A 135 3.17 24.41 6.26
N ALA A 136 3.93 23.34 6.47
CA ALA A 136 4.84 23.18 7.60
C ALA A 136 6.05 24.15 7.56
N GLY A 137 6.32 24.78 6.41
CA GLY A 137 7.38 25.77 6.22
C GLY A 137 8.55 25.32 5.34
N PHE A 138 8.47 24.15 4.71
CA PHE A 138 9.46 23.73 3.72
C PHE A 138 9.32 24.54 2.44
N ASP A 139 10.44 24.82 1.78
CA ASP A 139 10.41 25.34 0.42
C ASP A 139 9.88 24.28 -0.58
N GLU A 140 9.65 24.69 -1.83
CA GLU A 140 9.07 23.82 -2.86
C GLU A 140 9.92 22.57 -3.11
N ASP A 141 11.22 22.70 -3.27
CA ASP A 141 12.14 21.59 -3.52
C ASP A 141 12.21 20.63 -2.33
N SER A 142 12.31 21.15 -1.10
CA SER A 142 12.33 20.36 0.13
C SER A 142 10.99 19.64 0.37
N SER A 143 9.86 20.24 0.06
CA SER A 143 8.54 19.61 0.14
C SER A 143 8.43 18.40 -0.79
N ILE A 144 8.91 18.54 -2.05
CA ILE A 144 8.93 17.44 -3.01
C ILE A 144 9.89 16.33 -2.56
N ARG A 145 11.09 16.67 -2.08
CA ARG A 145 12.07 15.70 -1.57
C ARG A 145 11.56 14.97 -0.33
N GLY A 146 10.91 15.67 0.58
CA GLY A 146 10.28 15.11 1.77
C GLY A 146 9.17 14.12 1.41
N PHE A 147 8.28 14.50 0.47
CA PHE A 147 7.29 13.57 -0.09
C PHE A 147 7.94 12.30 -0.65
N MET A 148 8.99 12.44 -1.47
CA MET A 148 9.66 11.29 -2.06
C MET A 148 10.33 10.39 -1.02
N ALA A 149 10.93 10.97 0.02
CA ALA A 149 11.53 10.22 1.12
C ALA A 149 10.48 9.40 1.89
N LEU A 150 9.36 10.04 2.27
CA LEU A 150 8.24 9.38 2.93
C LEU A 150 7.64 8.28 2.07
N ARG A 151 7.33 8.59 0.81
CA ARG A 151 6.78 7.62 -0.15
C ARG A 151 7.67 6.39 -0.27
N ASN A 152 8.98 6.57 -0.45
CA ASN A 152 9.92 5.46 -0.61
C ASN A 152 10.00 4.61 0.67
N HIS A 153 10.00 5.24 1.85
CA HIS A 153 9.96 4.51 3.11
C HIS A 153 8.65 3.73 3.28
N ILE A 154 7.51 4.37 3.06
CA ILE A 154 6.18 3.77 3.16
C ILE A 154 6.08 2.54 2.26
N ILE A 155 6.41 2.69 0.97
CA ILE A 155 6.33 1.58 0.01
C ILE A 155 7.28 0.44 0.40
N GLY A 156 8.52 0.75 0.77
CA GLY A 156 9.50 -0.27 1.18
C GLY A 156 9.07 -1.03 2.43
N ALA A 157 8.60 -0.33 3.46
CA ALA A 157 8.11 -0.93 4.69
C ALA A 157 6.87 -1.81 4.46
N LEU A 158 5.92 -1.32 3.65
CA LEU A 158 4.71 -2.09 3.32
C LEU A 158 5.00 -3.30 2.42
N ALA A 159 5.95 -3.18 1.49
CA ALA A 159 6.39 -4.32 0.68
C ALA A 159 6.96 -5.43 1.55
N TRP A 160 7.78 -5.06 2.53
CA TRP A 160 8.31 -5.99 3.52
C TRP A 160 7.20 -6.62 4.38
N GLU A 161 6.28 -5.82 4.89
CA GLU A 161 5.19 -6.28 5.75
C GLU A 161 4.25 -7.23 5.02
N VAL A 162 3.81 -6.88 3.80
CA VAL A 162 2.92 -7.70 2.96
C VAL A 162 3.59 -9.04 2.59
N SER A 163 4.90 -9.04 2.30
CA SER A 163 5.64 -10.26 2.00
C SER A 163 5.67 -11.22 3.20
N ARG A 164 5.78 -10.70 4.41
CA ARG A 164 5.75 -11.50 5.66
C ARG A 164 4.40 -12.19 5.87
N PHE A 165 3.30 -11.47 5.63
CA PHE A 165 1.96 -12.06 5.79
C PHE A 165 1.70 -13.21 4.83
N ARG A 166 2.26 -13.16 3.62
CA ARG A 166 2.12 -14.24 2.61
C ARG A 166 3.01 -15.45 2.89
N GLY A 167 4.16 -15.27 3.56
CA GLY A 167 5.15 -16.32 3.84
C GLY A 167 5.01 -16.97 5.23
N GLY A 168 4.09 -16.49 6.08
CA GLY A 168 4.04 -16.90 7.49
C GLY A 168 5.07 -16.14 8.34
N GLY A 169 4.61 -15.14 9.10
CA GLY A 169 5.48 -14.15 9.76
C GLY A 169 6.60 -14.69 10.63
N GLU A 170 6.37 -15.80 11.39
CA GLU A 170 7.39 -16.43 12.24
C GLU A 170 8.46 -17.19 11.44
N GLU A 171 8.05 -17.88 10.36
CA GLU A 171 8.98 -18.59 9.47
C GLU A 171 9.90 -17.63 8.77
N PHE A 172 9.35 -16.54 8.23
CA PHE A 172 10.12 -15.48 7.61
C PHE A 172 11.09 -14.79 8.58
N ALA A 173 10.66 -14.49 9.82
CA ALA A 173 11.54 -13.90 10.85
C ALA A 173 12.70 -14.85 11.18
N ARG A 174 12.44 -16.15 11.21
CA ARG A 174 13.47 -17.19 11.42
C ARG A 174 14.45 -17.24 10.26
N GLU A 175 13.97 -17.27 9.01
CA GLU A 175 14.83 -17.24 7.82
C GLU A 175 15.73 -16.00 7.78
N VAL A 176 15.18 -14.82 8.13
CA VAL A 176 15.97 -13.59 8.22
C VAL A 176 17.02 -13.71 9.30
N ALA A 177 16.69 -14.20 10.50
CA ALA A 177 17.65 -14.38 11.57
C ALA A 177 18.77 -15.37 11.17
N ASP A 178 18.42 -16.51 10.57
CA ASP A 178 19.35 -17.54 10.14
C ASP A 178 20.35 -17.04 9.07
N ASN A 179 19.92 -16.10 8.23
CA ASN A 179 20.81 -15.47 7.25
C ASN A 179 21.87 -14.54 7.85
N PHE A 180 21.64 -14.00 9.04
CA PHE A 180 22.54 -13.02 9.69
C PHE A 180 23.23 -13.54 10.94
N VAL A 181 22.70 -14.59 11.60
CA VAL A 181 23.24 -15.14 12.83
C VAL A 181 23.87 -16.51 12.54
N HIS A 182 25.20 -16.57 12.64
CA HIS A 182 26.00 -17.77 12.42
C HIS A 182 26.59 -18.31 13.74
N GLU A 183 27.18 -19.51 13.72
CA GLU A 183 27.75 -20.16 14.93
C GLU A 183 28.84 -19.32 15.60
N ASP A 184 29.62 -18.59 14.81
CA ASP A 184 30.70 -17.70 15.25
C ASP A 184 30.23 -16.29 15.64
N THR A 185 28.95 -15.98 15.51
CA THR A 185 28.39 -14.68 15.93
C THR A 185 28.56 -14.52 17.45
N PRO A 186 29.20 -13.45 17.93
CA PRO A 186 29.39 -13.20 19.36
C PRO A 186 28.08 -13.27 20.15
N ALA A 187 28.14 -13.83 21.36
CA ALA A 187 26.95 -14.03 22.19
C ALA A 187 26.26 -12.71 22.59
N ASP A 188 27.02 -11.64 22.70
CA ASP A 188 26.57 -10.28 23.03
C ASP A 188 26.24 -9.42 21.80
N SER A 189 26.34 -9.98 20.59
CA SER A 189 26.05 -9.24 19.35
C SER A 189 24.57 -8.88 19.27
N PRO A 190 24.22 -7.59 19.02
CA PRO A 190 22.84 -7.15 18.85
C PRO A 190 22.10 -7.88 17.72
N ILE A 191 22.84 -8.40 16.72
CA ILE A 191 22.25 -9.10 15.57
C ILE A 191 21.48 -10.37 16.00
N ARG A 192 21.84 -10.99 17.14
CA ARG A 192 21.13 -12.15 17.67
C ARG A 192 19.65 -11.87 18.00
N ARG A 193 19.32 -10.60 18.21
CA ARG A 193 17.93 -10.17 18.46
C ARG A 193 17.18 -9.81 17.16
N LEU A 194 17.81 -10.00 16.00
CA LEU A 194 17.17 -9.62 14.73
C LEU A 194 15.83 -10.35 14.53
N GLY A 195 15.77 -11.65 14.78
CA GLY A 195 14.55 -12.44 14.69
C GLY A 195 13.43 -11.92 15.61
N ASP A 196 13.78 -11.58 16.86
CA ASP A 196 12.83 -11.03 17.82
C ASP A 196 12.28 -9.68 17.32
N VAL A 197 13.16 -8.77 16.90
CA VAL A 197 12.79 -7.44 16.40
C VAL A 197 11.95 -7.54 15.13
N VAL A 198 12.31 -8.45 14.21
CA VAL A 198 11.56 -8.67 12.96
C VAL A 198 10.19 -9.29 13.24
N SER A 199 10.03 -10.08 14.31
CA SER A 199 8.75 -10.67 14.73
C SER A 199 7.88 -9.76 15.60
N GLU A 200 8.43 -8.63 16.09
CA GLU A 200 7.66 -7.63 16.84
C GLU A 200 6.49 -7.03 16.01
N ASP A 201 5.68 -6.23 16.68
CA ASP A 201 4.54 -5.53 16.07
C ASP A 201 4.94 -4.77 14.78
N PRO A 202 4.44 -5.18 13.61
CA PRO A 202 4.79 -4.55 12.34
C PRO A 202 4.41 -3.07 12.27
N GLU A 203 3.33 -2.65 12.94
CA GLU A 203 2.93 -1.24 13.01
C GLU A 203 3.98 -0.42 13.73
N ARG A 204 4.50 -0.94 14.85
CA ARG A 204 5.59 -0.27 15.58
C ARG A 204 6.82 -0.09 14.72
N GLN A 205 7.22 -1.11 13.96
CA GLN A 205 8.37 -1.03 13.05
C GLN A 205 8.13 -0.04 11.92
N TYR A 206 6.93 -0.04 11.33
CA TYR A 206 6.54 0.92 10.30
C TYR A 206 6.60 2.36 10.81
N MET A 207 5.98 2.63 11.98
CA MET A 207 5.95 3.95 12.58
C MET A 207 7.30 4.41 13.12
N PHE A 208 8.20 3.49 13.49
CA PHE A 208 9.56 3.83 13.88
C PHE A 208 10.29 4.59 12.77
N GLY A 209 10.24 4.08 11.54
CA GLY A 209 10.87 4.75 10.39
C GLY A 209 10.20 6.08 10.04
N ILE A 210 8.86 6.13 10.05
CA ILE A 210 8.10 7.37 9.83
C ILE A 210 8.53 8.44 10.84
N SER A 211 8.48 8.11 12.14
CA SER A 211 8.79 9.06 13.22
C SER A 211 10.21 9.63 13.07
N HIS A 212 11.22 8.81 12.74
CA HIS A 212 12.59 9.26 12.57
C HIS A 212 12.79 10.14 11.33
N LEU A 213 12.07 9.87 10.24
CA LEU A 213 12.04 10.78 9.08
C LEU A 213 11.44 12.14 9.47
N LEU A 214 10.34 12.15 10.23
CA LEU A 214 9.70 13.39 10.68
C LEU A 214 10.57 14.16 11.70
N ASP A 215 11.32 13.47 12.57
CA ASP A 215 12.32 14.11 13.45
C ASP A 215 13.39 14.82 12.63
N GLY A 216 13.85 14.20 11.53
CA GLY A 216 14.79 14.82 10.60
C GLY A 216 14.20 16.07 9.93
N PHE A 217 12.95 16.02 9.54
CA PHE A 217 12.23 17.16 8.94
C PHE A 217 12.06 18.31 9.94
N GLU A 218 11.67 18.02 11.19
CA GLU A 218 11.60 19.05 12.23
C GLU A 218 12.97 19.69 12.51
N ALA A 219 14.05 18.91 12.49
CA ALA A 219 15.38 19.44 12.67
C ALA A 219 15.83 20.35 11.52
N GLU A 220 15.37 20.10 10.29
CA GLU A 220 15.60 20.95 9.13
C GLU A 220 14.87 22.29 9.25
N LEU A 221 13.58 22.26 9.65
CA LEU A 221 12.76 23.47 9.84
C LEU A 221 13.25 24.42 10.96
N ARG A 222 14.11 23.93 11.86
CA ARG A 222 14.71 24.75 12.96
C ARG A 222 16.00 25.45 12.56
N ARG A 223 16.53 25.21 11.38
CA ARG A 223 17.81 25.79 10.89
C ARG A 223 17.60 27.11 10.19
#